data_5168202a6e18cb8ff8ea3ecf3e59155d
#
_entry.id   5168202a6e18cb8ff8ea3ecf3e59155d
#
_cell.length_a   1.000
_cell.length_b   1.000
_cell.length_c   1.000
_cell.angle_alpha   90.00
_cell.angle_beta   90.00
_cell.angle_gamma   90.00
#
_symmetry.space_group_name_H-M   'P 1'
#
loop_
_entity.id
_entity.type
_entity.pdbx_description
1 polymer ?
#
loop_
_entity_poly.entity_id
_entity_poly.type
_entity_poly.pdbx_seq_one_letter_code
_entity_poly.pdbx_strand_id
1 'polypeptide(L)'
;MSVGESSDAVFRKPDVYVAPLGAGMNREAARLARELRRHDLVVELGDENFRLKKSLETASKMGAKYALIAGENELSTGVFALKNLATGEQKPVPRTDLAARILPS
;
A
#
# COMPACT_ATOMS: atom_id res chain seq x y z
N MET A 1 -24.64 -9.79 -19.63
CA MET A 1 -24.36 -9.83 -18.23
C MET A 1 -22.93 -9.39 -17.94
N SER A 2 -22.77 -8.53 -17.02
CA SER A 2 -21.47 -7.92 -16.72
C SER A 2 -20.60 -8.74 -15.78
N VAL A 3 -20.90 -10.00 -15.61
CA VAL A 3 -20.14 -10.84 -14.67
C VAL A 3 -18.66 -10.85 -15.00
N GLY A 4 -18.29 -10.97 -16.25
CA GLY A 4 -16.89 -10.96 -16.65
C GLY A 4 -16.20 -9.66 -16.32
N GLU A 5 -16.88 -8.56 -16.59
CA GLU A 5 -16.34 -7.24 -16.28
C GLU A 5 -16.17 -7.01 -14.80
N SER A 6 -17.19 -7.41 -14.03
CA SER A 6 -17.10 -7.31 -12.58
C SER A 6 -15.95 -8.13 -12.03
N SER A 7 -15.74 -9.33 -12.58
CA SER A 7 -14.64 -10.18 -12.17
C SER A 7 -13.30 -9.53 -12.42
N ASP A 8 -13.13 -8.91 -13.58
CA ASP A 8 -11.88 -8.23 -13.90
C ASP A 8 -11.59 -7.11 -12.90
N ALA A 9 -12.61 -6.33 -12.57
CA ALA A 9 -12.46 -5.25 -11.59
C ALA A 9 -12.12 -5.80 -10.20
N VAL A 10 -12.80 -6.89 -9.81
CA VAL A 10 -12.59 -7.49 -8.48
C VAL A 10 -11.20 -8.10 -8.34
N PHE A 11 -10.69 -8.71 -9.40
CA PHE A 11 -9.41 -9.42 -9.36
C PHE A 11 -8.23 -8.58 -9.82
N ARG A 12 -8.44 -7.28 -10.01
CA ARG A 12 -7.35 -6.39 -10.36
C ARG A 12 -6.35 -6.35 -9.21
N LYS A 13 -5.08 -6.59 -9.50
CA LYS A 13 -4.04 -6.58 -8.49
C LYS A 13 -3.78 -5.17 -8.01
N PRO A 14 -3.53 -4.97 -6.71
CA PRO A 14 -3.25 -3.64 -6.22
C PRO A 14 -1.87 -3.16 -6.65
N ASP A 15 -1.78 -1.84 -6.86
CA ASP A 15 -0.49 -1.21 -7.12
C ASP A 15 0.30 -1.11 -5.83
N VAL A 16 -0.38 -0.87 -4.72
CA VAL A 16 0.26 -0.73 -3.43
C VAL A 16 -0.64 -1.26 -2.32
N TYR A 17 0.00 -1.90 -1.36
CA TYR A 17 -0.64 -2.36 -0.14
C TYR A 17 -0.12 -1.49 1.00
N VAL A 18 -1.02 -0.74 1.65
CA VAL A 18 -0.64 0.10 2.77
C VAL A 18 -0.72 -0.71 4.04
N ALA A 19 0.41 -0.90 4.70
CA ALA A 19 0.53 -1.72 5.90
C ALA A 19 0.63 -0.84 7.14
N PRO A 20 -0.47 -0.67 7.90
CA PRO A 20 -0.42 0.08 9.14
C PRO A 20 0.32 -0.73 10.20
N LEU A 21 1.24 -0.12 10.91
CA LEU A 21 1.98 -0.76 11.99
C LEU A 21 1.74 -0.02 13.30
N GLY A 22 1.10 -0.71 14.22
CA GLY A 22 0.86 -0.18 15.55
C GLY A 22 -0.59 0.20 15.78
N ALA A 23 -0.99 0.17 17.03
CA ALA A 23 -2.36 0.48 17.42
C ALA A 23 -2.70 1.92 17.04
N GLY A 24 -3.87 2.09 16.44
CA GLY A 24 -4.33 3.41 16.03
C GLY A 24 -3.82 3.89 14.69
N MET A 25 -2.93 3.15 14.04
CA MET A 25 -2.36 3.57 12.77
C MET A 25 -3.32 3.36 11.60
N ASN A 26 -4.36 2.57 11.80
CA ASN A 26 -5.29 2.25 10.72
C ASN A 26 -5.97 3.50 10.15
N ARG A 27 -6.30 4.46 11.00
CA ARG A 27 -6.95 5.71 10.57
C ARG A 27 -6.03 6.51 9.65
N GLU A 28 -4.78 6.67 10.04
CA GLU A 28 -3.82 7.42 9.25
C GLU A 28 -3.46 6.69 7.96
N ALA A 29 -3.34 5.38 8.04
CA ALA A 29 -3.11 4.57 6.86
C ALA A 29 -4.28 4.69 5.87
N ALA A 30 -5.50 4.77 6.38
CA ALA A 30 -6.67 4.95 5.53
C ALA A 30 -6.67 6.31 4.82
N ARG A 31 -6.21 7.35 5.51
CA ARG A 31 -6.06 8.68 4.89
C ARG A 31 -5.04 8.63 3.76
N LEU A 32 -3.92 7.98 4.02
CA LEU A 32 -2.87 7.84 3.03
C LEU A 32 -3.37 7.04 1.83
N ALA A 33 -4.11 5.97 2.08
CA ALA A 33 -4.69 5.17 1.01
C ALA A 33 -5.62 5.99 0.14
N ARG A 34 -6.45 6.83 0.74
CA ARG A 34 -7.35 7.70 -0.02
C ARG A 34 -6.58 8.70 -0.86
N GLU A 35 -5.52 9.26 -0.30
CA GLU A 35 -4.68 10.20 -1.02
C GLU A 35 -4.07 9.55 -2.26
N LEU A 36 -3.56 8.34 -2.10
CA LEU A 36 -2.96 7.61 -3.21
C LEU A 36 -4.00 7.22 -4.27
N ARG A 37 -5.22 6.89 -3.84
CA ARG A 37 -6.29 6.54 -4.77
C ARG A 37 -6.67 7.71 -5.67
N ARG A 38 -6.43 8.93 -5.25
CA ARG A 38 -6.68 10.11 -6.08
C ARG A 38 -5.77 10.17 -7.29
N HIS A 39 -4.69 9.42 -7.27
CA HIS A 39 -3.74 9.33 -8.38
C HIS A 39 -3.99 8.10 -9.25
N ASP A 40 -5.21 7.57 -9.23
CA ASP A 40 -5.62 6.41 -10.02
C ASP A 40 -4.87 5.14 -9.67
N LEU A 41 -4.36 5.07 -8.45
CA LEU A 41 -3.71 3.86 -7.97
C LEU A 41 -4.74 2.92 -7.35
N VAL A 42 -4.53 1.62 -7.55
CA VAL A 42 -5.32 0.61 -6.87
C VAL A 42 -4.64 0.35 -5.53
N VAL A 43 -5.29 0.75 -4.45
CA VAL A 43 -4.70 0.71 -3.11
C VAL A 43 -5.49 -0.24 -2.22
N GLU A 44 -4.77 -1.16 -1.58
CA GLU A 44 -5.36 -2.06 -0.60
C GLU A 44 -4.87 -1.62 0.78
N LEU A 45 -5.77 -1.58 1.75
CA LEU A 45 -5.43 -1.19 3.11
C LEU A 45 -5.33 -2.44 3.98
N GLY A 46 -4.21 -2.57 4.68
CA GLY A 46 -3.98 -3.70 5.57
C GLY A 46 -4.61 -3.50 6.96
N ASP A 47 -4.32 -4.45 7.83
CA ASP A 47 -4.87 -4.49 9.17
C ASP A 47 -3.80 -4.04 10.17
N GLU A 48 -4.14 -3.10 11.04
CA GLU A 48 -3.19 -2.59 12.05
C GLU A 48 -2.80 -3.65 13.07
N ASN A 49 -3.57 -4.72 13.18
CA ASN A 49 -3.26 -5.82 14.09
C ASN A 49 -2.23 -6.80 13.50
N PHE A 50 -1.94 -6.68 12.22
CA PHE A 50 -0.93 -7.53 11.60
C PHE A 50 0.46 -7.00 11.91
N ARG A 51 1.38 -7.92 12.20
CA ARG A 51 2.79 -7.57 12.27
C ARG A 51 3.32 -7.37 10.85
N LEU A 52 4.46 -6.73 10.75
CA LEU A 52 5.06 -6.41 9.45
C LEU A 52 5.18 -7.64 8.56
N LYS A 53 5.67 -8.74 9.09
CA LYS A 53 5.83 -9.97 8.33
C LYS A 53 4.51 -10.44 7.73
N LYS A 54 3.44 -10.43 8.52
CA LYS A 54 2.11 -10.84 8.08
C LYS A 54 1.59 -9.91 7.00
N SER A 55 1.80 -8.61 7.17
CA SER A 55 1.38 -7.62 6.18
C SER A 55 2.08 -7.81 4.85
N LEU A 56 3.39 -8.05 4.89
CA LEU A 56 4.17 -8.25 3.67
C LEU A 56 3.77 -9.55 2.96
N GLU A 57 3.51 -10.60 3.72
CA GLU A 57 3.03 -11.86 3.15
C GLU A 57 1.68 -11.67 2.47
N THR A 58 0.79 -10.94 3.13
CA THR A 58 -0.54 -10.66 2.58
C THR A 58 -0.45 -9.86 1.29
N ALA A 59 0.38 -8.83 1.29
CA ALA A 59 0.58 -8.01 0.10
C ALA A 59 1.12 -8.84 -1.06
N SER A 60 2.06 -9.72 -0.78
CA SER A 60 2.65 -10.60 -1.78
C SER A 60 1.61 -11.57 -2.35
N LYS A 61 0.77 -12.13 -1.50
CA LYS A 61 -0.29 -13.05 -1.94
C LYS A 61 -1.33 -12.35 -2.82
N MET A 62 -1.58 -11.09 -2.55
CA MET A 62 -2.50 -10.29 -3.37
C MET A 62 -1.91 -9.92 -4.72
N GLY A 63 -0.61 -10.07 -4.88
CA GLY A 63 0.07 -9.65 -6.08
C GLY A 63 0.31 -8.15 -6.15
N ALA A 64 0.34 -7.48 -5.01
CA ALA A 64 0.64 -6.05 -4.96
C ALA A 64 2.06 -5.79 -5.48
N LYS A 65 2.25 -4.70 -6.18
CA LYS A 65 3.58 -4.32 -6.68
C LYS A 65 4.45 -3.78 -5.58
N TYR A 66 3.86 -3.03 -4.67
CA TYR A 66 4.58 -2.38 -3.57
C TYR A 66 3.85 -2.60 -2.26
N ALA A 67 4.62 -2.58 -1.17
CA ALA A 67 4.09 -2.49 0.17
C ALA A 67 4.58 -1.19 0.78
N LEU A 68 3.65 -0.41 1.34
CA LEU A 68 3.95 0.87 1.96
C LEU A 68 3.76 0.72 3.46
N ILE A 69 4.83 0.90 4.21
CA ILE A 69 4.79 0.75 5.66
C ILE A 69 4.40 2.08 6.29
N ALA A 70 3.28 2.07 7.02
CA ALA A 70 2.75 3.27 7.66
C ALA A 70 2.76 3.06 9.18
N GLY A 71 3.86 3.37 9.79
CA GLY A 71 4.01 3.31 11.24
C GLY A 71 4.09 4.70 11.83
N GLU A 72 4.24 4.76 13.14
CA GLU A 72 4.30 6.02 13.86
C GLU A 72 5.46 6.90 13.41
N ASN A 73 6.63 6.31 13.23
CA ASN A 73 7.80 7.05 12.77
C ASN A 73 7.58 7.61 11.38
N GLU A 74 7.01 6.82 10.49
CA GLU A 74 6.76 7.23 9.12
C GLU A 74 5.79 8.41 9.06
N LEU A 75 4.73 8.33 9.85
CA LEU A 75 3.74 9.41 9.89
C LEU A 75 4.33 10.68 10.49
N SER A 76 5.19 10.53 11.51
CA SER A 76 5.84 11.65 12.17
C SER A 76 6.81 12.37 11.27
N THR A 77 7.62 11.63 10.50
CA THR A 77 8.66 12.22 9.65
C THR A 77 8.19 12.56 8.25
N GLY A 78 7.07 11.97 7.81
CA GLY A 78 6.60 12.15 6.45
C GLY A 78 7.39 11.34 5.42
N VAL A 79 8.24 10.44 5.87
CA VAL A 79 9.05 9.57 5.00
C VAL A 79 8.64 8.13 5.28
N PHE A 80 8.24 7.43 4.24
CA PHE A 80 7.70 6.08 4.36
C PHE A 80 8.62 5.05 3.73
N ALA A 81 8.62 3.86 4.30
CA ALA A 81 9.35 2.74 3.71
C ALA A 81 8.49 2.11 2.61
N LEU A 82 8.95 2.21 1.39
CA LEU A 82 8.28 1.64 0.22
C LEU A 82 9.07 0.44 -0.25
N LYS A 83 8.46 -0.73 -0.18
CA LYS A 83 9.11 -1.97 -0.58
C LYS A 83 8.57 -2.45 -1.92
N ASN A 84 9.49 -2.70 -2.86
CA ASN A 84 9.14 -3.31 -4.13
C ASN A 84 9.06 -4.82 -3.92
N LEU A 85 7.87 -5.39 -4.05
CA LEU A 85 7.66 -6.80 -3.74
C LEU A 85 8.22 -7.75 -4.79
N ALA A 86 8.47 -7.24 -6.00
CA ALA A 86 9.07 -8.05 -7.04
C ALA A 86 10.57 -8.23 -6.84
N THR A 87 11.25 -7.17 -6.40
CA THR A 87 12.71 -7.19 -6.24
C THR A 87 13.15 -7.33 -4.78
N GLY A 88 12.25 -7.04 -3.85
CA GLY A 88 12.59 -7.04 -2.43
C GLY A 88 13.27 -5.75 -1.96
N GLU A 89 13.50 -4.82 -2.86
CA GLU A 89 14.17 -3.57 -2.52
C GLU A 89 13.26 -2.66 -1.72
N GLN A 90 13.79 -2.09 -0.63
CA GLN A 90 13.06 -1.17 0.22
C GLN A 90 13.79 0.15 0.28
N LYS A 91 13.06 1.24 0.08
CA LYS A 91 13.64 2.59 0.09
C LYS A 91 12.77 3.54 0.89
N PRO A 92 13.37 4.52 1.55
CA PRO A 92 12.59 5.61 2.16
C PRO A 92 12.12 6.55 1.05
N VAL A 93 10.83 6.90 1.07
CA VAL A 93 10.24 7.79 0.08
C VAL A 93 9.39 8.83 0.80
N PRO A 94 9.63 10.13 0.54
CA PRO A 94 8.79 11.16 1.12
C PRO A 94 7.34 11.03 0.67
N ARG A 95 6.42 11.40 1.54
CA ARG A 95 4.99 11.31 1.25
C ARG A 95 4.62 11.98 -0.07
N THR A 96 5.23 13.11 -0.36
CA THR A 96 4.94 13.87 -1.57
C THR A 96 5.37 13.14 -2.83
N ASP A 97 6.29 12.19 -2.74
CA ASP A 97 6.82 11.46 -3.88
C ASP A 97 6.21 10.08 -4.05
N LEU A 98 5.36 9.64 -3.12
CA LEU A 98 4.84 8.27 -3.14
C LEU A 98 4.08 7.93 -4.41
N ALA A 99 3.16 8.79 -4.81
CA ALA A 99 2.35 8.50 -6.00
C ALA A 99 3.24 8.38 -7.23
N ALA A 100 4.19 9.28 -7.38
CA ALA A 100 5.11 9.27 -8.53
C ALA A 100 5.97 8.01 -8.57
N ARG A 101 6.38 7.53 -7.40
CA ARG A 101 7.20 6.32 -7.32
C ARG A 101 6.42 5.06 -7.60
N ILE A 102 5.15 5.04 -7.23
CA ILE A 102 4.30 3.86 -7.39
C ILE A 102 3.69 3.80 -8.79
N LEU A 103 3.34 4.94 -9.36
CA LEU A 103 2.75 4.99 -10.69
C LEU A 103 3.71 4.40 -11.72
N PRO A 104 3.19 3.59 -12.65
CA PRO A 104 4.02 3.11 -13.75
C PRO A 104 4.42 4.30 -14.63
N SER A 105 5.65 4.29 -15.02
CA SER A 105 6.16 5.36 -15.90
C SER A 105 6.03 4.99 -17.36
#